data_f49b338ab2cb6e1c8f3274665422a2ac
#
_entry.id   f49b338ab2cb6e1c8f3274665422a2ac
#
_cell.length_a   1.000
_cell.length_b   1.000
_cell.length_c   1.000
_cell.angle_alpha   90.00
_cell.angle_beta   90.00
_cell.angle_gamma   90.00
#
_symmetry.space_group_name_H-M   'P 1'
#
loop_
_entity.id
_entity.type
_entity.pdbx_description
1 polymer ?
#
loop_
_entity_poly.entity_id
_entity_poly.type
_entity_poly.pdbx_seq_one_letter_code
_entity_poly.pdbx_strand_id
1 'polypeptide(L)'
;NRHDTWAELAGSWIDYLARSSWMLRQGEHVSDILWYYGEDNNITGLYSHSFPEIPKGYDFDFINPDALMSEISAEDGKAVTSCSKEYKVICLDPNCKRMSLNVLKKIAHLAGRGVIICGQVPEVPASMHDSTTEFESIVNDIWFSGRPNVFGGKWLEEVLKTSGISPDWTILKGCDIRVLHRALTDGHIYWVNSPIFEPQCAEISLRVSGLKPQKWNPMNGKISDLSYRFDGDKTIINLDFESNDAFFIVLREETDTRSVTIPEVRHEVLKELVINELGCWTENPETRYFSGTRSFRCTIDVPEHTGSLLLDLGEVYNLAQVFIDGQPVETLWKTPFRTDITSHIKDKKSIDLEIRVTNLWVNHLISDAQKDQSERSSYVSFDFYNGTEPLQKSGLIGPVTLIEAQ
;
A
#
# COMPACT_ATOMS: atom_id res chain seq x y z
N ASN A 1 -11.01 -11.83 -18.65
CA ASN A 1 -11.89 -10.95 -17.88
C ASN A 1 -12.78 -10.02 -18.72
N ARG A 2 -12.70 -10.03 -20.06
CA ARG A 2 -13.55 -9.20 -20.95
C ARG A 2 -15.06 -9.49 -20.84
N HIS A 3 -15.43 -10.58 -20.18
CA HIS A 3 -16.81 -10.99 -19.97
C HIS A 3 -17.32 -10.70 -18.55
N ASP A 4 -16.48 -10.11 -17.69
CA ASP A 4 -16.91 -9.68 -16.37
C ASP A 4 -17.89 -8.51 -16.49
N THR A 5 -18.87 -8.43 -15.60
CA THR A 5 -19.90 -7.37 -15.59
C THR A 5 -19.30 -5.97 -15.51
N TRP A 6 -18.13 -5.84 -14.88
CA TRP A 6 -17.42 -4.59 -14.64
C TRP A 6 -16.32 -4.28 -15.68
N ALA A 7 -16.09 -5.16 -16.66
CA ALA A 7 -14.95 -5.04 -17.59
C ALA A 7 -14.88 -3.68 -18.31
N GLU A 8 -16.03 -3.17 -18.76
CA GLU A 8 -16.12 -1.85 -19.41
C GLU A 8 -15.97 -0.67 -18.43
N LEU A 9 -16.07 -0.93 -17.14
CA LEU A 9 -15.95 0.06 -16.06
C LEU A 9 -14.55 0.10 -15.44
N ALA A 10 -13.65 -0.76 -15.89
CA ALA A 10 -12.31 -0.94 -15.32
C ALA A 10 -11.40 0.31 -15.43
N GLY A 11 -11.79 1.30 -16.24
CA GLY A 11 -10.96 2.49 -16.51
C GLY A 11 -10.49 3.19 -15.24
N SER A 12 -11.38 3.50 -14.31
CA SER A 12 -11.03 4.19 -13.07
C SER A 12 -10.06 3.40 -12.18
N TRP A 13 -10.21 2.07 -12.11
CA TRP A 13 -9.30 1.18 -11.41
C TRP A 13 -7.94 1.08 -12.11
N ILE A 14 -7.92 1.00 -13.44
CA ILE A 14 -6.69 0.99 -14.24
C ILE A 14 -5.92 2.30 -14.05
N ASP A 15 -6.61 3.43 -14.05
CA ASP A 15 -6.02 4.75 -13.82
C ASP A 15 -5.39 4.86 -12.42
N TYR A 16 -6.07 4.35 -11.40
CA TYR A 16 -5.52 4.24 -10.04
C TYR A 16 -4.23 3.42 -10.02
N LEU A 17 -4.24 2.23 -10.65
CA LEU A 17 -3.05 1.36 -10.75
C LEU A 17 -1.92 2.03 -11.54
N ALA A 18 -2.25 2.71 -12.63
CA ALA A 18 -1.27 3.41 -13.46
C ALA A 18 -0.58 4.54 -12.69
N ARG A 19 -1.36 5.41 -11.99
CA ARG A 19 -0.81 6.48 -11.15
C ARG A 19 0.04 5.90 -10.02
N SER A 20 -0.46 4.89 -9.32
CA SER A 20 0.27 4.25 -8.22
C SER A 20 1.56 3.59 -8.69
N SER A 21 1.52 2.84 -9.80
CA SER A 21 2.71 2.20 -10.37
C SER A 21 3.74 3.21 -10.85
N TRP A 22 3.27 4.32 -11.45
CA TRP A 22 4.16 5.39 -11.89
C TRP A 22 4.90 6.02 -10.70
N MET A 23 4.18 6.37 -9.64
CA MET A 23 4.75 6.97 -8.43
C MET A 23 5.74 6.02 -7.74
N LEU A 24 5.40 4.73 -7.59
CA LEU A 24 6.23 3.73 -6.94
C LEU A 24 7.50 3.35 -7.72
N ARG A 25 7.61 3.76 -8.98
CA ARG A 25 8.80 3.56 -9.83
C ARG A 25 9.74 4.76 -9.85
N GLN A 26 9.36 5.88 -9.22
CA GLN A 26 10.22 7.07 -9.16
C GLN A 26 11.32 6.88 -8.12
N GLY A 27 12.48 7.48 -8.37
CA GLY A 27 13.61 7.50 -7.44
C GLY A 27 14.09 6.12 -6.99
N GLU A 28 14.70 6.06 -5.82
CA GLU A 28 15.26 4.84 -5.23
C GLU A 28 14.49 4.42 -3.98
N HIS A 29 14.32 3.11 -3.79
CA HIS A 29 13.74 2.57 -2.57
C HIS A 29 14.67 2.86 -1.38
N VAL A 30 14.14 3.42 -0.30
CA VAL A 30 14.90 3.69 0.92
C VAL A 30 14.84 2.47 1.82
N SER A 31 15.98 1.84 2.02
CA SER A 31 16.14 0.71 2.93
C SER A 31 17.48 0.81 3.64
N ASP A 32 17.49 0.65 4.96
CA ASP A 32 18.70 0.69 5.78
C ASP A 32 19.38 -0.69 5.87
N ILE A 33 18.67 -1.76 5.52
CA ILE A 33 19.06 -3.15 5.76
C ILE A 33 19.26 -3.90 4.45
N LEU A 34 20.42 -4.54 4.30
CA LEU A 34 20.67 -5.49 3.24
C LEU A 34 20.55 -6.91 3.81
N TRP A 35 19.52 -7.65 3.42
CA TRP A 35 19.23 -8.99 3.92
C TRP A 35 19.86 -10.06 3.03
N TYR A 36 20.92 -10.67 3.54
CA TYR A 36 21.58 -11.78 2.86
C TYR A 36 20.86 -13.09 3.21
N TYR A 37 20.19 -13.70 2.23
CA TYR A 37 19.35 -14.88 2.45
C TYR A 37 20.10 -16.23 2.32
N GLY A 38 21.41 -16.21 2.03
CA GLY A 38 22.25 -17.40 2.01
C GLY A 38 22.37 -18.10 0.66
N GLU A 39 23.15 -19.18 0.65
CA GLU A 39 23.44 -20.00 -0.54
C GLU A 39 22.49 -21.19 -0.69
N ASP A 40 21.88 -21.64 0.42
CA ASP A 40 21.01 -22.84 0.48
C ASP A 40 19.51 -22.49 0.39
N ASN A 41 19.13 -21.21 0.39
CA ASN A 41 17.73 -20.79 0.34
C ASN A 41 17.21 -20.69 -1.09
N ASN A 42 16.08 -21.33 -1.35
CA ASN A 42 15.37 -21.16 -2.59
C ASN A 42 14.58 -19.85 -2.57
N ILE A 43 14.79 -18.98 -3.56
CA ILE A 43 14.10 -17.69 -3.69
C ILE A 43 12.57 -17.85 -3.76
N THR A 44 12.07 -18.97 -4.26
CA THR A 44 10.63 -19.28 -4.25
C THR A 44 10.10 -19.53 -2.83
N GLY A 45 10.93 -19.94 -1.89
CA GLY A 45 10.58 -20.07 -0.47
C GLY A 45 10.32 -18.72 0.21
N LEU A 46 10.87 -17.63 -0.33
CA LEU A 46 10.66 -16.29 0.20
C LEU A 46 9.21 -15.79 0.03
N TYR A 47 8.45 -16.36 -0.90
CA TYR A 47 7.05 -15.98 -1.13
C TYR A 47 6.05 -16.66 -0.19
N SER A 48 6.42 -17.70 0.50
CA SER A 48 5.43 -18.51 1.23
C SER A 48 5.26 -18.16 2.71
N HIS A 49 6.31 -18.00 3.50
CA HIS A 49 6.18 -17.74 4.95
C HIS A 49 7.48 -17.25 5.62
N SER A 50 8.51 -16.92 4.85
CA SER A 50 9.86 -16.66 5.35
C SER A 50 10.32 -15.22 5.14
N PHE A 51 9.39 -14.26 5.16
CA PHE A 51 9.81 -12.86 5.17
C PHE A 51 10.53 -12.57 6.48
N PRO A 52 11.65 -11.81 6.42
CA PRO A 52 12.35 -11.38 7.62
C PRO A 52 11.44 -10.59 8.54
N GLU A 53 11.59 -10.80 9.84
CA GLU A 53 10.96 -9.93 10.85
C GLU A 53 11.73 -8.62 10.93
N ILE A 54 11.33 -7.65 10.11
CA ILE A 54 11.91 -6.32 10.11
C ILE A 54 11.16 -5.43 11.10
N PRO A 55 11.84 -4.72 12.01
CA PRO A 55 11.20 -3.78 12.92
C PRO A 55 10.47 -2.68 12.17
N LYS A 56 9.33 -2.23 12.71
CA LYS A 56 8.54 -1.15 12.11
C LYS A 56 9.38 0.11 11.91
N GLY A 57 9.16 0.76 10.79
CA GLY A 57 9.87 1.97 10.41
C GLY A 57 11.19 1.74 9.70
N TYR A 58 11.56 0.51 9.47
CA TYR A 58 12.71 0.13 8.65
C TYR A 58 12.24 -0.65 7.43
N ASP A 59 13.07 -0.62 6.38
CA ASP A 59 12.86 -1.42 5.19
C ASP A 59 14.17 -2.10 4.77
N PHE A 60 14.08 -3.08 3.87
CA PHE A 60 15.20 -3.92 3.48
C PHE A 60 15.16 -4.31 2.02
N ASP A 61 16.33 -4.69 1.49
CA ASP A 61 16.45 -5.37 0.21
C ASP A 61 17.12 -6.73 0.40
N PHE A 62 16.71 -7.71 -0.41
CA PHE A 62 17.35 -9.00 -0.47
C PHE A 62 18.63 -8.98 -1.31
N ILE A 63 19.63 -9.77 -0.91
CA ILE A 63 20.82 -10.00 -1.71
C ILE A 63 21.21 -11.48 -1.74
N ASN A 64 21.58 -11.96 -2.93
CA ASN A 64 22.14 -13.29 -3.15
C ASN A 64 23.67 -13.30 -3.05
N PRO A 65 24.32 -14.47 -3.03
CA PRO A 65 25.78 -14.59 -2.98
C PRO A 65 26.49 -13.89 -4.13
N ASP A 66 26.01 -14.05 -5.36
CA ASP A 66 26.67 -13.50 -6.54
C ASP A 66 26.66 -11.97 -6.53
N ALA A 67 25.50 -11.38 -6.22
CA ALA A 67 25.37 -9.92 -6.09
C ALA A 67 26.18 -9.37 -4.90
N LEU A 68 26.21 -10.08 -3.77
CA LEU A 68 27.06 -9.69 -2.63
C LEU A 68 28.52 -9.64 -3.03
N MET A 69 28.97 -10.58 -3.83
CA MET A 69 30.37 -10.67 -4.30
C MET A 69 30.69 -9.59 -5.32
N SER A 70 29.83 -9.35 -6.30
CA SER A 70 30.11 -8.46 -7.45
C SER A 70 29.70 -7.01 -7.21
N GLU A 71 28.56 -6.76 -6.53
CA GLU A 71 27.94 -5.44 -6.49
C GLU A 71 28.19 -4.66 -5.21
N ILE A 72 28.58 -5.33 -4.11
CA ILE A 72 28.72 -4.65 -2.81
C ILE A 72 30.17 -4.28 -2.52
N SER A 73 30.38 -3.01 -2.21
CA SER A 73 31.62 -2.46 -1.64
C SER A 73 31.37 -1.91 -0.23
N ALA A 74 32.42 -1.43 0.42
CA ALA A 74 32.33 -0.78 1.72
C ALA A 74 32.90 0.63 1.64
N GLU A 75 32.05 1.62 1.98
CA GLU A 75 32.43 3.03 2.06
C GLU A 75 31.89 3.63 3.37
N ASP A 76 32.72 4.32 4.12
CA ASP A 76 32.38 4.98 5.39
C ASP A 76 31.58 4.12 6.38
N GLY A 77 31.93 2.81 6.47
CA GLY A 77 31.24 1.86 7.35
C GLY A 77 29.86 1.40 6.87
N LYS A 78 29.49 1.70 5.64
CA LYS A 78 28.23 1.25 4.99
C LYS A 78 28.53 0.26 3.87
N ALA A 79 27.57 -0.60 3.59
CA ALA A 79 27.59 -1.41 2.38
C ALA A 79 27.00 -0.60 1.22
N VAL A 80 27.75 -0.49 0.12
CA VAL A 80 27.39 0.36 -1.02
C VAL A 80 27.36 -0.48 -2.29
N THR A 81 26.29 -0.31 -3.08
CA THR A 81 26.15 -0.96 -4.37
C THR A 81 26.93 -0.23 -5.47
N SER A 82 27.13 -0.90 -6.61
CA SER A 82 27.72 -0.30 -7.82
C SER A 82 26.96 0.94 -8.35
N CYS A 83 25.67 1.08 -8.02
CA CYS A 83 24.85 2.26 -8.34
C CYS A 83 24.75 3.27 -7.18
N SER A 84 25.65 3.19 -6.19
CA SER A 84 25.75 4.12 -5.05
C SER A 84 24.61 4.06 -4.03
N LYS A 85 23.78 3.01 -4.04
CA LYS A 85 22.81 2.78 -2.98
C LYS A 85 23.54 2.29 -1.71
N GLU A 86 23.23 2.92 -0.58
CA GLU A 86 23.84 2.63 0.71
C GLU A 86 22.93 1.80 1.62
N TYR A 87 23.53 0.85 2.35
CA TYR A 87 22.89 0.12 3.44
C TYR A 87 23.72 0.25 4.70
N LYS A 88 23.05 0.45 5.83
CA LYS A 88 23.70 0.63 7.13
C LYS A 88 24.04 -0.69 7.81
N VAL A 89 23.31 -1.75 7.51
CA VAL A 89 23.44 -3.07 8.12
C VAL A 89 23.32 -4.16 7.06
N ILE A 90 24.21 -5.16 7.12
CA ILE A 90 24.02 -6.45 6.45
C ILE A 90 23.53 -7.44 7.50
N CYS A 91 22.33 -7.99 7.27
CA CYS A 91 21.75 -9.00 8.15
C CYS A 91 21.81 -10.38 7.49
N LEU A 92 22.42 -11.34 8.17
CA LEU A 92 22.51 -12.72 7.72
C LEU A 92 21.24 -13.48 8.17
N ASP A 93 20.52 -14.06 7.21
CA ASP A 93 19.31 -14.85 7.46
C ASP A 93 19.57 -16.00 8.45
N PRO A 94 18.63 -16.39 9.32
CA PRO A 94 18.76 -17.51 10.24
C PRO A 94 19.16 -18.84 9.60
N ASN A 95 18.89 -18.99 8.30
CA ASN A 95 19.28 -20.19 7.53
C ASN A 95 20.73 -20.15 7.03
N CYS A 96 21.45 -19.03 7.18
CA CYS A 96 22.86 -18.90 6.75
C CYS A 96 23.87 -19.66 7.63
N LYS A 97 23.52 -20.88 8.09
CA LYS A 97 24.43 -21.74 8.85
C LYS A 97 25.57 -22.30 8.00
N ARG A 98 25.32 -22.48 6.72
CA ARG A 98 26.31 -22.87 5.71
C ARG A 98 26.67 -21.68 4.86
N MET A 99 27.98 -21.49 4.62
CA MET A 99 28.49 -20.40 3.82
C MET A 99 29.76 -20.83 3.10
N SER A 100 29.90 -20.48 1.82
CA SER A 100 31.16 -20.72 1.11
C SER A 100 32.28 -19.84 1.64
N LEU A 101 33.50 -20.35 1.54
CA LEU A 101 34.70 -19.62 2.03
C LEU A 101 34.88 -18.26 1.32
N ASN A 102 34.51 -18.16 0.05
CA ASN A 102 34.57 -16.92 -0.71
C ASN A 102 33.60 -15.86 -0.17
N VAL A 103 32.35 -16.23 0.09
CA VAL A 103 31.34 -15.34 0.69
C VAL A 103 31.78 -14.93 2.09
N LEU A 104 32.27 -15.87 2.90
CA LEU A 104 32.79 -15.58 4.23
C LEU A 104 33.95 -14.56 4.20
N LYS A 105 34.89 -14.71 3.26
CA LYS A 105 35.96 -13.72 3.04
C LYS A 105 35.45 -12.34 2.65
N LYS A 106 34.39 -12.29 1.84
CA LYS A 106 33.74 -11.03 1.49
C LYS A 106 33.12 -10.36 2.70
N ILE A 107 32.38 -11.11 3.54
CA ILE A 107 31.81 -10.62 4.80
C ILE A 107 32.91 -10.12 5.74
N ALA A 108 34.02 -10.88 5.85
CA ALA A 108 35.18 -10.46 6.65
C ALA A 108 35.77 -9.13 6.16
N HIS A 109 35.89 -8.97 4.85
CA HIS A 109 36.40 -7.73 4.25
C HIS A 109 35.44 -6.55 4.57
N LEU A 110 34.13 -6.72 4.39
CA LEU A 110 33.15 -5.69 4.67
C LEU A 110 33.13 -5.32 6.16
N ALA A 111 33.14 -6.32 7.06
CA ALA A 111 33.26 -6.10 8.50
C ALA A 111 34.56 -5.35 8.89
N GLY A 112 35.69 -5.72 8.27
CA GLY A 112 36.97 -5.03 8.45
C GLY A 112 36.98 -3.58 7.99
N ARG A 113 36.07 -3.21 7.10
CA ARG A 113 35.86 -1.83 6.63
C ARG A 113 34.77 -1.07 7.43
N GLY A 114 34.30 -1.66 8.54
CA GLY A 114 33.36 -1.02 9.44
C GLY A 114 31.88 -1.27 9.15
N VAL A 115 31.52 -2.02 8.09
CA VAL A 115 30.14 -2.37 7.80
C VAL A 115 29.55 -3.17 8.97
N ILE A 116 28.36 -2.82 9.42
CA ILE A 116 27.67 -3.53 10.49
C ILE A 116 27.14 -4.86 9.95
N ILE A 117 27.57 -5.96 10.60
CA ILE A 117 27.13 -7.32 10.29
C ILE A 117 26.36 -7.89 11.46
N CYS A 118 25.16 -8.43 11.22
CA CYS A 118 24.36 -9.09 12.25
C CYS A 118 23.68 -10.37 11.74
N GLY A 119 22.97 -11.08 12.62
CA GLY A 119 22.22 -12.28 12.30
C GLY A 119 22.98 -13.57 12.53
N GLN A 120 22.72 -14.59 11.71
CA GLN A 120 23.28 -15.95 11.89
C GLN A 120 24.80 -15.98 11.75
N VAL A 121 25.46 -16.56 12.73
CA VAL A 121 26.87 -16.92 12.62
C VAL A 121 27.00 -18.18 11.77
N PRO A 122 27.79 -18.20 10.67
CA PRO A 122 28.00 -19.41 9.89
C PRO A 122 28.69 -20.47 10.71
N GLU A 123 28.24 -21.72 10.57
CA GLU A 123 28.72 -22.86 11.38
C GLU A 123 29.67 -23.77 10.61
N VAL A 124 29.43 -23.95 9.31
CA VAL A 124 30.21 -24.88 8.47
C VAL A 124 30.35 -24.34 7.04
N PRO A 125 31.41 -24.73 6.31
CA PRO A 125 31.55 -24.37 4.90
C PRO A 125 30.46 -25.01 4.04
N ALA A 126 30.01 -24.31 3.00
CA ALA A 126 29.02 -24.83 2.06
C ALA A 126 29.59 -25.83 1.06
N SER A 127 30.89 -25.74 0.76
CA SER A 127 31.59 -26.60 -0.19
C SER A 127 32.54 -27.58 0.51
N MET A 128 32.56 -28.82 0.04
CA MET A 128 33.52 -29.84 0.50
C MET A 128 34.97 -29.53 0.08
N HIS A 129 35.18 -28.60 -0.85
CA HIS A 129 36.48 -28.13 -1.29
C HIS A 129 37.04 -27.02 -0.41
N ASP A 130 36.19 -26.39 0.41
CA ASP A 130 36.62 -25.31 1.29
C ASP A 130 37.40 -25.85 2.51
N SER A 131 38.46 -25.17 2.88
CA SER A 131 39.26 -25.50 4.06
C SER A 131 38.45 -25.20 5.34
N THR A 132 38.10 -26.20 6.10
CA THR A 132 37.40 -26.05 7.39
C THR A 132 38.24 -25.23 8.38
N THR A 133 39.53 -25.46 8.44
CA THR A 133 40.45 -24.73 9.36
C THR A 133 40.51 -23.23 9.01
N GLU A 134 40.59 -22.89 7.72
CA GLU A 134 40.57 -21.50 7.28
C GLU A 134 39.22 -20.85 7.56
N PHE A 135 38.11 -21.59 7.29
CA PHE A 135 36.73 -21.15 7.57
C PHE A 135 36.56 -20.81 9.06
N GLU A 136 36.89 -21.73 9.96
CA GLU A 136 36.82 -21.54 11.41
C GLU A 136 37.70 -20.37 11.90
N SER A 137 38.88 -20.22 11.33
CA SER A 137 39.77 -19.09 11.65
C SER A 137 39.12 -17.74 11.31
N ILE A 138 38.47 -17.64 10.14
CA ILE A 138 37.80 -16.40 9.72
C ILE A 138 36.55 -16.15 10.55
N VAL A 139 35.74 -17.18 10.84
CA VAL A 139 34.57 -17.04 11.73
C VAL A 139 34.99 -16.53 13.10
N ASN A 140 36.05 -17.09 13.68
CA ASN A 140 36.58 -16.63 14.96
C ASN A 140 37.06 -15.16 14.91
N ASP A 141 37.77 -14.77 13.84
CA ASP A 141 38.21 -13.39 13.65
C ASP A 141 37.05 -12.40 13.49
N ILE A 142 35.96 -12.77 12.82
CA ILE A 142 34.83 -11.88 12.64
C ILE A 142 33.96 -11.79 13.91
N TRP A 143 33.47 -12.91 14.43
CA TRP A 143 32.42 -12.92 15.46
C TRP A 143 32.91 -13.03 16.89
N PHE A 144 34.14 -13.53 17.12
CA PHE A 144 34.65 -13.81 18.46
C PHE A 144 35.89 -12.97 18.86
N SER A 145 36.35 -12.08 17.97
CA SER A 145 37.46 -11.16 18.28
C SER A 145 37.06 -9.86 18.98
N GLY A 146 35.75 -9.65 19.20
CA GLY A 146 35.23 -8.45 19.88
C GLY A 146 35.10 -7.23 18.96
N ARG A 147 34.86 -7.42 17.67
CA ARG A 147 34.60 -6.30 16.72
C ARG A 147 33.34 -5.53 17.10
N PRO A 148 33.37 -4.18 17.23
CA PRO A 148 32.24 -3.39 17.71
C PRO A 148 31.09 -3.29 16.71
N ASN A 149 31.32 -3.62 15.45
CA ASN A 149 30.35 -3.57 14.35
C ASN A 149 29.83 -4.96 13.94
N VAL A 150 30.11 -6.02 14.73
CA VAL A 150 29.67 -7.38 14.42
C VAL A 150 28.85 -7.96 15.58
N PHE A 151 27.61 -8.36 15.25
CA PHE A 151 26.60 -8.77 16.24
C PHE A 151 26.05 -10.16 15.88
N GLY A 152 26.80 -11.22 16.18
CA GLY A 152 26.38 -12.60 15.91
C GLY A 152 25.22 -13.04 16.82
N GLY A 153 24.16 -13.61 16.22
CA GLY A 153 23.03 -14.17 16.94
C GLY A 153 22.13 -13.15 17.66
N LYS A 154 22.36 -11.85 17.45
CA LYS A 154 21.52 -10.80 18.05
C LYS A 154 20.33 -10.46 17.16
N TRP A 155 19.21 -10.06 17.79
CA TRP A 155 18.02 -9.57 17.13
C TRP A 155 18.32 -8.25 16.40
N LEU A 156 17.82 -8.12 15.18
CA LEU A 156 18.05 -6.95 14.33
C LEU A 156 17.64 -5.64 15.03
N GLU A 157 16.52 -5.61 15.75
CA GLU A 157 16.05 -4.44 16.49
C GLU A 157 17.08 -3.97 17.55
N GLU A 158 17.69 -4.90 18.28
CA GLU A 158 18.76 -4.59 19.25
C GLU A 158 19.97 -3.97 18.56
N VAL A 159 20.35 -4.52 17.41
CA VAL A 159 21.50 -4.04 16.63
C VAL A 159 21.26 -2.63 16.11
N LEU A 160 20.10 -2.36 15.52
CA LEU A 160 19.71 -1.04 15.01
C LEU A 160 19.74 0.00 16.14
N LYS A 161 19.16 -0.33 17.28
CA LYS A 161 19.15 0.54 18.47
C LYS A 161 20.56 0.80 19.02
N THR A 162 21.36 -0.25 19.17
CA THR A 162 22.73 -0.14 19.72
C THR A 162 23.64 0.65 18.78
N SER A 163 23.43 0.53 17.48
CA SER A 163 24.19 1.25 16.45
C SER A 163 23.67 2.67 16.18
N GLY A 164 22.64 3.14 16.90
CA GLY A 164 22.08 4.48 16.73
C GLY A 164 21.40 4.71 15.39
N ILE A 165 20.95 3.65 14.72
CA ILE A 165 20.23 3.74 13.45
C ILE A 165 18.76 3.99 13.77
N SER A 166 18.29 5.21 13.52
CA SER A 166 16.88 5.57 13.75
C SER A 166 15.97 5.07 12.61
N PRO A 167 14.70 4.74 12.91
CA PRO A 167 13.75 4.34 11.89
C PRO A 167 13.49 5.48 10.89
N ASP A 168 13.17 5.11 9.66
CA ASP A 168 12.82 6.03 8.58
C ASP A 168 11.48 6.72 8.84
N TRP A 169 10.55 5.99 9.47
CA TRP A 169 9.27 6.52 9.92
C TRP A 169 8.83 5.87 11.22
N THR A 170 7.92 6.54 11.95
CA THR A 170 7.38 6.03 13.22
C THR A 170 5.94 6.46 13.38
N ILE A 171 5.07 5.55 13.82
CA ILE A 171 3.71 5.88 14.26
C ILE A 171 3.83 6.44 15.68
N LEU A 172 3.43 7.70 15.86
CA LEU A 172 3.39 8.35 17.18
C LEU A 172 2.05 8.09 17.87
N LYS A 173 0.96 8.04 17.07
CA LYS A 173 -0.39 7.82 17.57
C LYS A 173 -1.30 7.29 16.46
N GLY A 174 -2.34 6.55 16.83
CA GLY A 174 -3.39 6.11 15.93
C GLY A 174 -3.23 4.68 15.44
N CYS A 175 -3.74 4.40 14.23
CA CYS A 175 -3.81 3.07 13.67
C CYS A 175 -2.48 2.56 13.11
N ASP A 176 -2.42 1.24 12.91
CA ASP A 176 -1.32 0.62 12.18
C ASP A 176 -1.44 0.91 10.67
N ILE A 177 -0.35 1.33 10.05
CA ILE A 177 -0.27 1.64 8.63
C ILE A 177 0.92 0.95 7.99
N ARG A 178 0.86 0.79 6.67
CA ARG A 178 1.99 0.37 5.85
C ARG A 178 2.59 1.59 5.19
N VAL A 179 3.90 1.64 5.15
CA VAL A 179 4.65 2.75 4.53
C VAL A 179 5.73 2.19 3.65
N LEU A 180 5.92 2.80 2.47
CA LEU A 180 7.06 2.56 1.59
C LEU A 180 7.64 3.90 1.19
N HIS A 181 8.96 4.05 1.32
CA HIS A 181 9.67 5.29 1.03
C HIS A 181 10.52 5.20 -0.23
N ARG A 182 10.44 6.24 -1.06
CA ARG A 182 11.32 6.42 -2.22
C ARG A 182 11.99 7.79 -2.15
N ALA A 183 13.32 7.81 -2.22
CA ALA A 183 14.11 9.02 -2.33
C ALA A 183 14.21 9.44 -3.79
N LEU A 184 13.93 10.71 -4.07
CA LEU A 184 14.12 11.35 -5.37
C LEU A 184 15.42 12.17 -5.34
N THR A 185 15.87 12.64 -6.49
CA THR A 185 16.98 13.60 -6.58
C THR A 185 16.63 14.98 -5.98
N ASP A 186 15.34 15.29 -5.89
CA ASP A 186 14.80 16.58 -5.45
C ASP A 186 13.74 16.44 -4.34
N GLY A 187 13.71 15.33 -3.62
CA GLY A 187 12.74 15.13 -2.55
C GLY A 187 12.44 13.69 -2.20
N HIS A 188 11.22 13.46 -1.69
CA HIS A 188 10.82 12.16 -1.16
C HIS A 188 9.37 11.83 -1.49
N ILE A 189 9.08 10.55 -1.65
CA ILE A 189 7.74 9.99 -1.81
C ILE A 189 7.55 8.92 -0.75
N TYR A 190 6.54 9.07 0.11
CA TYR A 190 6.06 8.02 1.00
C TYR A 190 4.70 7.54 0.52
N TRP A 191 4.59 6.27 0.14
CA TRP A 191 3.30 5.62 -0.02
C TRP A 191 2.82 5.17 1.35
N VAL A 192 1.58 5.51 1.70
CA VAL A 192 0.97 5.15 2.98
C VAL A 192 -0.36 4.44 2.73
N ASN A 193 -0.63 3.39 3.50
CA ASN A 193 -1.85 2.60 3.39
C ASN A 193 -2.36 2.18 4.76
N SER A 194 -3.65 2.42 5.00
CA SER A 194 -4.41 1.77 6.07
C SER A 194 -5.20 0.60 5.49
N PRO A 195 -4.91 -0.67 5.88
CA PRO A 195 -5.62 -1.84 5.37
C PRO A 195 -6.97 -2.08 6.06
N ILE A 196 -7.40 -1.17 6.94
CA ILE A 196 -8.62 -1.30 7.75
C ILE A 196 -9.81 -0.77 6.96
N PHE A 197 -10.93 -1.51 6.99
CA PHE A 197 -12.16 -1.18 6.25
C PHE A 197 -13.06 -0.16 6.96
N GLU A 198 -12.50 0.67 7.82
CA GLU A 198 -13.17 1.77 8.51
C GLU A 198 -12.27 3.02 8.47
N PRO A 199 -12.84 4.24 8.54
CA PRO A 199 -12.05 5.46 8.65
C PRO A 199 -11.10 5.42 9.84
N GLN A 200 -9.86 5.83 9.63
CA GLN A 200 -8.80 5.78 10.64
C GLN A 200 -7.97 7.05 10.60
N CYS A 201 -7.26 7.32 11.68
CA CYS A 201 -6.27 8.38 11.73
C CYS A 201 -4.94 7.88 12.30
N ALA A 202 -3.85 8.51 11.88
CA ALA A 202 -2.52 8.27 12.40
C ALA A 202 -1.70 9.56 12.45
N GLU A 203 -0.92 9.74 13.52
CA GLU A 203 0.15 10.73 13.58
C GLU A 203 1.46 10.00 13.34
N ILE A 204 2.20 10.41 12.32
CA ILE A 204 3.47 9.79 11.94
C ILE A 204 4.61 10.79 11.98
N SER A 205 5.81 10.27 12.23
CA SER A 205 7.07 11.00 12.11
C SER A 205 7.88 10.41 10.96
N LEU A 206 8.33 11.25 10.04
CA LEU A 206 9.20 10.88 8.91
C LEU A 206 10.61 11.40 9.16
N ARG A 207 11.65 10.64 8.79
CA ARG A 207 13.07 11.00 8.92
C ARG A 207 13.52 11.96 7.80
N VAL A 208 12.73 12.99 7.56
CA VAL A 208 12.95 14.06 6.58
C VAL A 208 12.42 15.35 7.17
N SER A 209 13.10 16.49 6.98
CA SER A 209 12.59 17.82 7.36
C SER A 209 12.98 18.88 6.33
N GLY A 210 12.42 20.09 6.48
CA GLY A 210 12.70 21.20 5.58
C GLY A 210 11.91 21.18 4.25
N LEU A 211 11.07 20.18 4.03
CA LEU A 211 10.25 20.04 2.83
C LEU A 211 8.77 20.03 3.19
N LYS A 212 7.95 20.76 2.43
CA LYS A 212 6.50 20.82 2.60
C LYS A 212 5.84 19.49 2.14
N PRO A 213 5.08 18.80 3.02
CA PRO A 213 4.38 17.59 2.64
C PRO A 213 3.06 17.89 1.91
N GLN A 214 2.80 17.14 0.83
CA GLN A 214 1.55 17.18 0.08
C GLN A 214 0.94 15.77 -0.01
N LYS A 215 -0.38 15.67 0.08
CA LYS A 215 -1.13 14.45 -0.22
C LYS A 215 -1.42 14.40 -1.70
N TRP A 216 -0.94 13.35 -2.36
CA TRP A 216 -1.26 13.04 -3.75
C TRP A 216 -2.15 11.81 -3.79
N ASN A 217 -3.41 12.01 -4.20
CA ASN A 217 -4.41 10.96 -4.19
C ASN A 217 -4.43 10.21 -5.52
N PRO A 218 -4.05 8.90 -5.57
CA PRO A 218 -4.02 8.15 -6.82
C PRO A 218 -5.42 7.83 -7.38
N MET A 219 -6.49 7.92 -6.56
CA MET A 219 -7.87 7.68 -7.01
C MET A 219 -8.29 8.69 -8.08
N ASN A 220 -8.02 9.97 -7.86
CA ASN A 220 -8.50 11.05 -8.71
C ASN A 220 -7.40 11.99 -9.21
N GLY A 221 -6.12 11.78 -8.81
CA GLY A 221 -4.99 12.63 -9.15
C GLY A 221 -4.96 13.99 -8.46
N LYS A 222 -5.86 14.25 -7.49
CA LYS A 222 -5.89 15.52 -6.74
C LYS A 222 -4.66 15.62 -5.82
N ILE A 223 -4.12 16.84 -5.74
CA ILE A 223 -3.03 17.21 -4.84
C ILE A 223 -3.59 18.19 -3.81
N SER A 224 -3.27 17.94 -2.55
CA SER A 224 -3.64 18.84 -1.44
C SER A 224 -2.50 18.98 -0.45
N ASP A 225 -2.45 20.09 0.26
CA ASP A 225 -1.51 20.30 1.34
C ASP A 225 -1.88 19.45 2.56
N LEU A 226 -0.90 19.14 3.41
CA LEU A 226 -1.08 18.43 4.66
C LEU A 226 -0.70 19.33 5.84
N SER A 227 -1.38 19.14 6.97
CA SER A 227 -0.95 19.70 8.25
C SER A 227 0.32 19.01 8.71
N TYR A 228 1.33 19.79 9.12
CA TYR A 228 2.61 19.26 9.56
C TYR A 228 3.29 20.16 10.59
N ARG A 229 4.27 19.60 11.28
CA ARG A 229 5.27 20.33 12.07
C ARG A 229 6.64 19.67 11.94
N PHE A 230 7.69 20.48 11.99
CA PHE A 230 9.07 19.98 12.09
C PHE A 230 9.47 19.80 13.56
N ASP A 231 10.10 18.66 13.85
CA ASP A 231 10.70 18.33 15.14
C ASP A 231 12.15 17.85 14.89
N GLY A 232 13.09 18.77 15.03
CA GLY A 232 14.48 18.55 14.65
C GLY A 232 14.63 18.24 13.17
N ASP A 233 15.15 17.08 12.85
CA ASP A 233 15.37 16.54 11.51
C ASP A 233 14.18 15.75 10.95
N LYS A 234 13.02 15.82 11.62
CA LYS A 234 11.83 15.04 11.29
C LYS A 234 10.65 15.91 10.94
N THR A 235 9.77 15.38 10.10
CA THR A 235 8.45 15.94 9.81
C THR A 235 7.37 15.07 10.48
N ILE A 236 6.52 15.69 11.28
CA ILE A 236 5.38 15.05 11.92
C ILE A 236 4.13 15.46 11.17
N ILE A 237 3.31 14.47 10.78
CA ILE A 237 2.14 14.65 9.94
C ILE A 237 0.96 13.91 10.55
N ASN A 238 -0.22 14.57 10.58
CA ASN A 238 -1.48 13.92 10.86
C ASN A 238 -2.10 13.43 9.56
N LEU A 239 -2.50 12.16 9.52
CA LEU A 239 -3.06 11.48 8.37
C LEU A 239 -4.46 10.97 8.69
N ASP A 240 -5.40 11.29 7.80
CA ASP A 240 -6.74 10.74 7.81
C ASP A 240 -6.90 9.78 6.64
N PHE A 241 -7.35 8.58 6.94
CA PHE A 241 -7.61 7.51 5.99
C PHE A 241 -9.09 7.22 5.94
N GLU A 242 -9.63 7.15 4.75
CA GLU A 242 -10.91 6.52 4.48
C GLU A 242 -10.79 4.98 4.59
N SER A 243 -11.91 4.28 4.43
CA SER A 243 -11.92 2.81 4.44
C SER A 243 -10.93 2.24 3.43
N ASN A 244 -9.99 1.39 3.89
CA ASN A 244 -8.98 0.72 3.07
C ASN A 244 -8.28 1.70 2.11
N ASP A 245 -7.77 2.79 2.65
CA ASP A 245 -7.23 3.91 1.88
C ASP A 245 -5.72 3.83 1.67
N ALA A 246 -5.27 4.37 0.54
CA ALA A 246 -3.87 4.53 0.23
C ALA A 246 -3.63 5.81 -0.59
N PHE A 247 -2.58 6.53 -0.24
CA PHE A 247 -2.16 7.74 -0.97
C PHE A 247 -0.65 7.96 -0.83
N PHE A 248 -0.16 8.98 -1.52
CA PHE A 248 1.24 9.38 -1.46
C PHE A 248 1.39 10.66 -0.65
N ILE A 249 2.44 10.70 0.18
CA ILE A 249 2.96 11.93 0.77
C ILE A 249 4.18 12.30 -0.05
N VAL A 250 4.13 13.45 -0.71
CA VAL A 250 5.21 13.95 -1.57
C VAL A 250 5.83 15.18 -0.92
N LEU A 251 7.16 15.15 -0.74
CA LEU A 251 7.95 16.21 -0.12
C LEU A 251 9.00 16.66 -1.15
N ARG A 252 8.79 17.81 -1.81
CA ARG A 252 9.70 18.34 -2.86
C ARG A 252 9.93 19.85 -2.74
N GLU A 253 8.99 20.55 -2.14
CA GLU A 253 9.06 22.00 -2.00
C GLU A 253 9.78 22.35 -0.70
N GLU A 254 10.91 23.03 -0.81
CA GLU A 254 11.65 23.54 0.37
C GLU A 254 10.80 24.59 1.12
N THR A 255 10.86 24.55 2.44
CA THR A 255 10.14 25.49 3.28
C THR A 255 10.84 25.74 4.62
N ASP A 256 10.88 27.02 5.00
CA ASP A 256 11.30 27.47 6.34
C ASP A 256 10.13 27.49 7.34
N THR A 257 8.90 27.27 6.88
CA THR A 257 7.70 27.27 7.72
C THR A 257 7.69 26.02 8.59
N ARG A 258 7.86 26.19 9.89
CA ARG A 258 8.03 25.06 10.83
C ARG A 258 6.75 24.31 11.14
N SER A 259 5.59 24.90 10.96
CA SER A 259 4.30 24.27 11.25
C SER A 259 3.19 24.88 10.40
N VAL A 260 2.35 24.04 9.85
CA VAL A 260 1.13 24.41 9.12
C VAL A 260 -0.02 23.60 9.68
N THR A 261 -1.11 24.26 10.01
CA THR A 261 -2.37 23.62 10.38
C THR A 261 -3.42 23.96 9.33
N ILE A 262 -3.94 22.95 8.68
CA ILE A 262 -5.04 23.07 7.73
C ILE A 262 -6.32 22.76 8.51
N PRO A 263 -7.34 23.61 8.46
CA PRO A 263 -8.62 23.31 9.09
C PRO A 263 -9.21 22.00 8.58
N GLU A 264 -9.82 21.23 9.48
CA GLU A 264 -10.57 20.04 9.09
C GLU A 264 -11.78 20.43 8.25
N VAL A 265 -11.98 19.73 7.14
CA VAL A 265 -13.16 19.89 6.31
C VAL A 265 -14.36 19.33 7.07
N ARG A 266 -15.35 20.17 7.34
CA ARG A 266 -16.61 19.74 7.96
C ARG A 266 -17.56 19.22 6.90
N HIS A 267 -18.19 18.11 7.18
CA HIS A 267 -19.18 17.49 6.32
C HIS A 267 -20.57 17.63 6.98
N GLU A 268 -21.51 18.26 6.26
CA GLU A 268 -22.90 18.39 6.71
C GLU A 268 -23.85 17.74 5.69
N VAL A 269 -24.69 16.83 6.15
CA VAL A 269 -25.72 16.22 5.30
C VAL A 269 -26.83 17.24 5.07
N LEU A 270 -26.94 17.76 3.86
CA LEU A 270 -27.97 18.71 3.49
C LEU A 270 -29.29 18.04 3.14
N LYS A 271 -29.24 16.89 2.47
CA LYS A 271 -30.45 16.22 1.97
C LYS A 271 -30.19 14.72 1.79
N GLU A 272 -31.15 13.92 2.24
CA GLU A 272 -31.27 12.52 1.82
C GLU A 272 -32.19 12.43 0.60
N LEU A 273 -31.75 11.69 -0.42
CA LEU A 273 -32.45 11.57 -1.68
C LEU A 273 -33.46 10.41 -1.64
N VAL A 274 -34.68 10.68 -2.08
CA VAL A 274 -35.68 9.63 -2.27
C VAL A 274 -35.44 8.99 -3.63
N ILE A 275 -34.92 7.78 -3.62
CA ILE A 275 -34.68 6.97 -4.82
C ILE A 275 -35.51 5.69 -4.70
N ASN A 276 -36.27 5.38 -5.73
CA ASN A 276 -37.09 4.17 -5.76
C ASN A 276 -36.19 2.92 -5.87
N GLU A 277 -36.61 1.83 -5.24
CA GLU A 277 -35.98 0.50 -5.33
C GLU A 277 -34.57 0.40 -4.72
N LEU A 278 -34.23 1.29 -3.76
CA LEU A 278 -33.05 1.09 -2.94
C LEU A 278 -33.14 -0.21 -2.15
N GLY A 279 -32.06 -0.94 -2.05
CA GLY A 279 -31.96 -2.14 -1.23
C GLY A 279 -31.06 -3.22 -1.81
N CYS A 280 -30.89 -4.29 -1.05
CA CYS A 280 -30.07 -5.42 -1.45
C CYS A 280 -30.85 -6.31 -2.45
N TRP A 281 -30.29 -6.49 -3.65
CA TRP A 281 -30.94 -7.30 -4.70
C TRP A 281 -31.08 -8.78 -4.31
N THR A 282 -30.25 -9.28 -3.38
CA THR A 282 -30.35 -10.68 -2.93
C THR A 282 -31.56 -10.95 -2.04
N GLU A 283 -32.17 -9.90 -1.47
CA GLU A 283 -33.37 -10.01 -0.63
C GLU A 283 -34.65 -10.08 -1.46
N ASN A 284 -34.61 -9.63 -2.73
CA ASN A 284 -35.74 -9.70 -3.63
C ASN A 284 -35.66 -10.98 -4.51
N PRO A 285 -36.67 -11.87 -4.49
CA PRO A 285 -36.70 -13.10 -5.28
C PRO A 285 -36.45 -12.91 -6.78
N GLU A 286 -36.87 -11.77 -7.36
CA GLU A 286 -36.73 -11.49 -8.80
C GLU A 286 -35.32 -11.07 -9.18
N THR A 287 -34.52 -10.52 -8.23
CA THR A 287 -33.21 -9.98 -8.50
C THR A 287 -32.07 -10.69 -7.76
N ARG A 288 -32.41 -11.65 -6.90
CA ARG A 288 -31.44 -12.32 -6.01
C ARG A 288 -30.22 -12.95 -6.71
N TYR A 289 -30.41 -13.39 -7.95
CA TYR A 289 -29.38 -14.00 -8.79
C TYR A 289 -28.96 -13.11 -9.96
N PHE A 290 -29.47 -11.86 -9.99
CA PHE A 290 -29.14 -10.93 -11.06
C PHE A 290 -27.65 -10.58 -11.02
N SER A 291 -27.01 -10.59 -12.20
CA SER A 291 -25.68 -10.07 -12.42
C SER A 291 -25.70 -9.16 -13.65
N GLY A 292 -25.20 -7.96 -13.49
CA GLY A 292 -25.25 -6.93 -14.52
C GLY A 292 -25.42 -5.53 -13.93
N THR A 293 -25.95 -4.63 -14.74
CA THR A 293 -26.12 -3.21 -14.39
C THR A 293 -27.61 -2.85 -14.26
N ARG A 294 -27.97 -2.13 -13.18
CA ARG A 294 -29.29 -1.47 -13.03
C ARG A 294 -29.10 0.02 -12.87
N SER A 295 -30.03 0.78 -13.46
CA SER A 295 -30.05 2.25 -13.40
C SER A 295 -31.11 2.75 -12.44
N PHE A 296 -30.72 3.69 -11.59
CA PHE A 296 -31.57 4.43 -10.67
C PHE A 296 -31.62 5.89 -11.13
N ARG A 297 -32.82 6.45 -11.32
CA ARG A 297 -32.99 7.82 -11.84
C ARG A 297 -33.90 8.62 -10.95
N CYS A 298 -33.55 9.87 -10.70
CA CYS A 298 -34.38 10.84 -10.04
C CYS A 298 -34.00 12.27 -10.45
N THR A 299 -34.95 13.18 -10.41
CA THR A 299 -34.69 14.61 -10.51
C THR A 299 -34.53 15.17 -9.11
N ILE A 300 -33.48 15.91 -8.84
CA ILE A 300 -33.17 16.48 -7.52
C ILE A 300 -33.04 18.00 -7.61
N ASP A 301 -33.66 18.70 -6.66
CA ASP A 301 -33.42 20.11 -6.47
C ASP A 301 -32.05 20.29 -5.78
N VAL A 302 -31.23 21.17 -6.33
CA VAL A 302 -29.91 21.51 -5.77
C VAL A 302 -30.13 22.36 -4.53
N PRO A 303 -29.68 21.93 -3.34
CA PRO A 303 -29.80 22.74 -2.14
C PRO A 303 -28.88 23.96 -2.20
N GLU A 304 -29.20 25.01 -1.43
CA GLU A 304 -28.26 26.12 -1.20
C GLU A 304 -27.03 25.57 -0.48
N HIS A 305 -25.85 25.93 -0.96
CA HIS A 305 -24.56 25.53 -0.42
C HIS A 305 -23.52 26.64 -0.65
N THR A 306 -22.51 26.69 0.19
CA THR A 306 -21.38 27.65 0.11
C THR A 306 -20.07 26.93 -0.18
N GLY A 307 -19.97 25.69 0.26
CA GLY A 307 -18.81 24.81 0.05
C GLY A 307 -18.98 23.88 -1.15
N SER A 308 -18.14 22.86 -1.22
CA SER A 308 -18.28 21.79 -2.22
C SER A 308 -19.48 20.90 -1.91
N LEU A 309 -20.23 20.49 -2.95
CA LEU A 309 -21.34 19.56 -2.81
C LEU A 309 -20.89 18.14 -3.24
N LEU A 310 -20.96 17.22 -2.31
CA LEU A 310 -20.63 15.82 -2.50
C LEU A 310 -21.92 14.99 -2.61
N LEU A 311 -21.96 14.08 -3.57
CA LEU A 311 -22.97 13.02 -3.65
C LEU A 311 -22.37 11.76 -2.99
N ASP A 312 -22.98 11.30 -1.90
CA ASP A 312 -22.62 10.06 -1.21
C ASP A 312 -23.72 9.02 -1.49
N LEU A 313 -23.32 7.89 -2.04
CA LEU A 313 -24.23 6.81 -2.40
C LEU A 313 -24.48 5.82 -1.25
N GLY A 314 -23.78 6.02 -0.11
CA GLY A 314 -23.83 5.10 1.01
C GLY A 314 -23.26 3.73 0.65
N GLU A 315 -24.01 2.67 0.96
CA GLU A 315 -23.58 1.28 0.75
C GLU A 315 -23.93 0.83 -0.69
N VAL A 316 -22.89 0.45 -1.46
CA VAL A 316 -23.00 0.01 -2.87
C VAL A 316 -22.21 -1.28 -3.09
N TYR A 317 -22.79 -2.19 -3.87
CA TYR A 317 -22.17 -3.46 -4.28
C TYR A 317 -22.35 -3.69 -5.81
N ASN A 318 -21.26 -3.56 -6.65
CA ASN A 318 -19.86 -3.34 -6.26
C ASN A 318 -19.30 -2.06 -6.89
N LEU A 319 -19.87 -1.60 -8.02
CA LEU A 319 -19.43 -0.39 -8.74
C LEU A 319 -20.62 0.51 -8.99
N ALA A 320 -20.38 1.82 -8.99
CA ALA A 320 -21.40 2.79 -9.34
C ALA A 320 -20.85 3.80 -10.35
N GLN A 321 -21.59 4.05 -11.42
CA GLN A 321 -21.36 5.17 -12.31
C GLN A 321 -22.38 6.26 -12.01
N VAL A 322 -21.92 7.49 -11.86
CA VAL A 322 -22.75 8.66 -11.62
C VAL A 322 -22.82 9.50 -12.89
N PHE A 323 -24.04 9.88 -13.25
CA PHE A 323 -24.33 10.79 -14.36
C PHE A 323 -25.21 11.92 -13.87
N ILE A 324 -24.95 13.13 -14.34
CA ILE A 324 -25.75 14.33 -14.11
C ILE A 324 -26.15 14.91 -15.46
N ASP A 325 -27.45 15.06 -15.70
CA ASP A 325 -28.02 15.54 -16.98
C ASP A 325 -27.46 14.75 -18.18
N GLY A 326 -27.31 13.44 -18.01
CA GLY A 326 -26.77 12.52 -19.01
C GLY A 326 -25.26 12.58 -19.21
N GLN A 327 -24.55 13.48 -18.51
CA GLN A 327 -23.08 13.56 -18.59
C GLN A 327 -22.44 12.70 -17.50
N PRO A 328 -21.40 11.90 -17.81
CA PRO A 328 -20.68 11.10 -16.82
C PRO A 328 -19.90 12.00 -15.86
N VAL A 329 -20.02 11.71 -14.56
CA VAL A 329 -19.29 12.38 -13.47
C VAL A 329 -18.09 11.55 -13.07
N GLU A 330 -18.36 10.33 -12.55
CA GLU A 330 -17.31 9.44 -12.03
C GLU A 330 -17.78 7.98 -12.01
N THR A 331 -16.83 7.05 -12.07
CA THR A 331 -17.04 5.63 -11.78
C THR A 331 -16.40 5.31 -10.42
N LEU A 332 -17.23 5.01 -9.45
CA LEU A 332 -16.87 4.66 -8.08
C LEU A 332 -16.76 3.14 -7.94
N TRP A 333 -15.64 2.66 -7.37
CA TRP A 333 -15.36 1.22 -7.30
C TRP A 333 -14.86 0.76 -5.92
N LYS A 334 -14.73 1.69 -4.98
CA LYS A 334 -14.40 1.42 -3.57
C LYS A 334 -15.10 2.40 -2.64
N THR A 335 -15.20 2.04 -1.38
CA THR A 335 -15.70 2.93 -0.32
C THR A 335 -14.70 4.06 0.00
N PRO A 336 -15.21 5.25 0.39
CA PRO A 336 -16.61 5.66 0.34
C PRO A 336 -17.08 5.86 -1.11
N PHE A 337 -18.33 5.46 -1.40
CA PHE A 337 -18.93 5.70 -2.72
C PHE A 337 -19.44 7.14 -2.81
N ARG A 338 -18.50 8.07 -2.87
CA ARG A 338 -18.74 9.52 -2.82
C ARG A 338 -18.00 10.23 -3.92
N THR A 339 -18.65 11.20 -4.56
CA THR A 339 -18.05 12.04 -5.61
C THR A 339 -18.41 13.50 -5.44
N ASP A 340 -17.49 14.39 -5.83
CA ASP A 340 -17.70 15.84 -5.85
C ASP A 340 -18.48 16.23 -7.12
N ILE A 341 -19.68 16.74 -6.94
CA ILE A 341 -20.57 17.13 -8.03
C ILE A 341 -20.62 18.65 -8.25
N THR A 342 -19.88 19.44 -7.47
CA THR A 342 -19.93 20.90 -7.46
C THR A 342 -19.83 21.53 -8.86
N SER A 343 -18.87 21.06 -9.67
CA SER A 343 -18.69 21.60 -11.03
C SER A 343 -19.81 21.26 -11.99
N HIS A 344 -20.56 20.17 -11.75
CA HIS A 344 -21.65 19.67 -12.60
C HIS A 344 -22.99 20.34 -12.32
N ILE A 345 -23.11 20.98 -11.16
CA ILE A 345 -24.37 21.60 -10.68
C ILE A 345 -24.33 23.11 -10.69
N LYS A 346 -23.20 23.72 -11.09
CA LYS A 346 -23.00 25.17 -11.08
C LYS A 346 -24.16 25.87 -11.82
N ASP A 347 -24.75 26.89 -11.18
CA ASP A 347 -25.84 27.70 -11.69
C ASP A 347 -27.16 26.93 -12.00
N LYS A 348 -27.28 25.67 -11.53
CA LYS A 348 -28.49 24.85 -11.70
C LYS A 348 -29.35 24.86 -10.45
N LYS A 349 -30.66 24.91 -10.64
CA LYS A 349 -31.63 24.76 -9.56
C LYS A 349 -32.07 23.32 -9.37
N SER A 350 -32.01 22.52 -10.43
CA SER A 350 -32.41 21.13 -10.46
C SER A 350 -31.54 20.36 -11.44
N ILE A 351 -31.32 19.09 -11.22
CA ILE A 351 -30.53 18.18 -12.07
C ILE A 351 -31.23 16.82 -12.19
N ASP A 352 -31.01 16.15 -13.32
CA ASP A 352 -31.37 14.77 -13.51
C ASP A 352 -30.18 13.88 -13.12
N LEU A 353 -30.33 13.14 -12.02
CA LEU A 353 -29.34 12.20 -11.51
C LEU A 353 -29.65 10.80 -12.03
N GLU A 354 -28.65 10.14 -12.62
CA GLU A 354 -28.66 8.71 -12.90
C GLU A 354 -27.49 8.02 -12.20
N ILE A 355 -27.77 6.97 -11.43
CA ILE A 355 -26.79 6.10 -10.79
C ILE A 355 -26.92 4.72 -11.43
N ARG A 356 -25.87 4.23 -12.08
CA ARG A 356 -25.80 2.88 -12.63
C ARG A 356 -24.96 2.01 -11.73
N VAL A 357 -25.57 1.02 -11.09
CA VAL A 357 -24.87 0.08 -10.21
C VAL A 357 -24.65 -1.24 -10.93
N THR A 358 -23.42 -1.71 -10.91
CA THR A 358 -22.98 -2.97 -11.51
C THR A 358 -22.44 -3.90 -10.44
N ASN A 359 -23.00 -5.11 -10.34
CA ASN A 359 -22.52 -6.14 -9.42
C ASN A 359 -21.63 -7.17 -10.13
N LEU A 360 -21.17 -8.18 -9.38
CA LEU A 360 -20.30 -9.26 -9.87
C LEU A 360 -21.13 -10.48 -10.34
N TRP A 361 -20.50 -11.38 -11.08
CA TRP A 361 -21.08 -12.64 -11.56
C TRP A 361 -21.42 -13.65 -10.46
N VAL A 362 -20.93 -13.50 -9.23
CA VAL A 362 -20.95 -14.51 -8.17
C VAL A 362 -22.35 -15.10 -7.95
N ASN A 363 -23.37 -14.25 -7.72
CA ASN A 363 -24.72 -14.72 -7.42
C ASN A 363 -25.35 -15.46 -8.60
N HIS A 364 -25.06 -15.07 -9.82
CA HIS A 364 -25.50 -15.77 -11.02
C HIS A 364 -24.83 -17.14 -11.15
N LEU A 365 -23.53 -17.24 -10.90
CA LEU A 365 -22.79 -18.49 -10.95
C LEU A 365 -23.24 -19.47 -9.86
N ILE A 366 -23.55 -18.98 -8.65
CA ILE A 366 -24.17 -19.80 -7.59
C ILE A 366 -25.54 -20.35 -8.04
N SER A 367 -26.36 -19.50 -8.73
CA SER A 367 -27.63 -19.98 -9.30
C SER A 367 -27.44 -21.05 -10.37
N ASP A 368 -26.48 -20.84 -11.27
CA ASP A 368 -26.21 -21.81 -12.33
C ASP A 368 -25.66 -23.15 -11.79
N ALA A 369 -24.87 -23.10 -10.71
CA ALA A 369 -24.38 -24.28 -10.04
C ALA A 369 -25.48 -25.18 -9.43
N GLN A 370 -26.69 -24.62 -9.21
CA GLN A 370 -27.87 -25.37 -8.75
C GLN A 370 -28.63 -26.08 -9.88
N LYS A 371 -28.23 -25.85 -11.13
CA LYS A 371 -28.91 -26.36 -12.34
C LYS A 371 -28.10 -27.46 -13.02
N ASP A 372 -28.80 -28.29 -13.77
CA ASP A 372 -28.13 -29.21 -14.69
C ASP A 372 -27.31 -28.45 -15.73
N GLN A 373 -26.21 -29.01 -16.19
CA GLN A 373 -25.27 -28.33 -17.09
C GLN A 373 -25.93 -27.79 -18.38
N SER A 374 -26.98 -28.46 -18.87
CA SER A 374 -27.74 -28.05 -20.05
C SER A 374 -28.65 -26.83 -19.82
N GLU A 375 -28.95 -26.52 -18.56
CA GLU A 375 -29.84 -25.41 -18.18
C GLU A 375 -29.08 -24.18 -17.71
N ARG A 376 -27.77 -24.26 -17.60
CA ARG A 376 -26.90 -23.16 -17.20
C ARG A 376 -26.85 -22.10 -18.30
N SER A 377 -26.91 -20.85 -17.90
CA SER A 377 -26.81 -19.70 -18.81
C SER A 377 -25.39 -19.13 -18.91
N SER A 378 -24.50 -19.50 -17.99
CA SER A 378 -23.09 -19.12 -18.01
C SER A 378 -22.18 -20.27 -18.46
N TYR A 379 -21.07 -19.94 -19.13
CA TYR A 379 -20.01 -20.88 -19.44
C TYR A 379 -18.79 -20.63 -18.54
N VAL A 380 -18.38 -21.65 -17.78
CA VAL A 380 -17.18 -21.67 -16.95
C VAL A 380 -16.35 -22.91 -17.28
N SER A 381 -15.03 -22.78 -17.28
CA SER A 381 -14.10 -23.90 -17.57
C SER A 381 -14.06 -24.93 -16.44
N PHE A 382 -14.40 -24.53 -15.22
CA PHE A 382 -14.60 -25.38 -14.06
C PHE A 382 -15.54 -24.69 -13.07
N ASP A 383 -16.23 -25.46 -12.25
CA ASP A 383 -17.20 -24.94 -11.29
C ASP A 383 -16.45 -24.35 -10.07
N PHE A 384 -16.56 -23.02 -9.93
CA PHE A 384 -16.06 -22.28 -8.76
C PHE A 384 -16.97 -22.40 -7.54
N TYR A 385 -18.27 -22.65 -7.79
CA TYR A 385 -19.34 -22.70 -6.81
C TYR A 385 -20.07 -24.03 -6.90
N ASN A 386 -20.60 -24.49 -5.78
CA ASN A 386 -21.39 -25.75 -5.69
C ASN A 386 -22.90 -25.48 -5.53
N GLY A 387 -23.32 -24.19 -5.52
CA GLY A 387 -24.72 -23.78 -5.42
C GLY A 387 -25.26 -23.68 -3.99
N THR A 388 -24.45 -23.95 -2.97
CA THR A 388 -24.84 -23.84 -1.55
C THR A 388 -24.20 -22.67 -0.83
N GLU A 389 -23.32 -21.94 -1.49
CA GLU A 389 -22.66 -20.78 -0.94
C GLU A 389 -23.68 -19.65 -0.66
N PRO A 390 -23.43 -18.84 0.39
CA PRO A 390 -24.25 -17.67 0.67
C PRO A 390 -24.14 -16.66 -0.46
N LEU A 391 -25.26 -16.05 -0.84
CA LEU A 391 -25.27 -14.98 -1.83
C LEU A 391 -24.51 -13.77 -1.30
N GLN A 392 -23.74 -13.15 -2.18
CA GLN A 392 -23.04 -11.90 -1.88
C GLN A 392 -24.02 -10.72 -2.02
N LYS A 393 -23.96 -9.77 -1.08
CA LYS A 393 -24.71 -8.52 -1.18
C LYS A 393 -24.50 -7.88 -2.55
N SER A 394 -25.55 -7.31 -3.11
CA SER A 394 -25.51 -6.61 -4.39
C SER A 394 -26.57 -5.51 -4.45
N GLY A 395 -26.29 -4.45 -5.21
CA GLY A 395 -27.22 -3.36 -5.42
C GLY A 395 -26.82 -2.02 -4.80
N LEU A 396 -27.73 -1.06 -4.87
CA LEU A 396 -27.66 0.23 -4.23
C LEU A 396 -28.48 0.20 -2.95
N ILE A 397 -27.82 0.12 -1.81
CA ILE A 397 -28.49 0.01 -0.51
C ILE A 397 -28.74 1.42 0.06
N GLY A 398 -27.79 2.35 -0.15
CA GLY A 398 -27.88 3.71 0.31
C GLY A 398 -27.47 3.86 1.80
N PRO A 399 -27.95 4.90 2.53
CA PRO A 399 -28.74 6.01 1.99
C PRO A 399 -27.96 6.86 0.98
N VAL A 400 -28.65 7.44 0.01
CA VAL A 400 -28.03 8.37 -0.94
C VAL A 400 -28.24 9.79 -0.44
N THR A 401 -27.15 10.54 -0.22
CA THR A 401 -27.19 11.87 0.42
C THR A 401 -26.40 12.90 -0.36
N LEU A 402 -26.83 14.16 -0.23
CA LEU A 402 -26.05 15.33 -0.60
C LEU A 402 -25.38 15.89 0.65
N ILE A 403 -24.06 16.03 0.61
CA ILE A 403 -23.23 16.47 1.72
C ILE A 403 -22.50 17.75 1.31
N GLU A 404 -22.57 18.79 2.13
CA GLU A 404 -21.73 19.96 1.96
C GLU A 404 -20.39 19.75 2.69
N ALA A 405 -19.30 20.06 2.00
CA ALA A 405 -17.94 20.08 2.55
C ALA A 405 -17.46 21.54 2.65
N GLN A 406 -17.25 22.01 3.89
CA GLN A 406 -16.85 23.38 4.24
C GLN A 406 -15.46 23.45 4.88
#